data_76df5a8055899e3cb0c5ba33a4334713
#
_entry.id   76df5a8055899e3cb0c5ba33a4334713
#
_cell.length_a   1.000
_cell.length_b   1.000
_cell.length_c   1.000
_cell.angle_alpha   90.00
_cell.angle_beta   90.00
_cell.angle_gamma   90.00
#
_symmetry.space_group_name_H-M   'P 1'
#
loop_
_entity.id
_entity.type
_entity.pdbx_description
1 polymer ?
#
loop_
_entity_poly.entity_id
_entity_poly.type
_entity_poly.pdbx_seq_one_letter_code
_entity_poly.pdbx_strand_id
1 'polypeptide(L)'
;MAESSPRHSVSVAAAIVDASGQLLAVRRRDNGHWEPPGGKLELHETIQAGLVREVREETGLEVEPQALSGVYKNMRRGIVALVFRCRIIGGEPRPTREAEQVSWLSPDEVRDLMDEAYATRLLDALQPGPAAIRAHDGLSLLPT
;
A
#
# COMPACT_ATOMS: atom_id res chain seq x y z
N MET A 1 28.15 -27.15 0.88
CA MET A 1 27.42 -26.12 0.16
C MET A 1 26.23 -25.69 1.01
N ALA A 2 26.11 -24.41 1.23
CA ALA A 2 24.99 -23.88 2.01
C ALA A 2 23.75 -23.77 1.14
N GLU A 3 22.62 -24.23 1.64
CA GLU A 3 21.34 -24.02 1.01
C GLU A 3 20.88 -22.59 1.21
N SER A 4 20.20 -22.03 0.20
CA SER A 4 19.58 -20.73 0.34
C SER A 4 18.41 -20.83 1.32
N SER A 5 18.36 -19.95 2.30
CA SER A 5 17.18 -19.82 3.16
C SER A 5 16.01 -19.29 2.37
N PRO A 6 14.78 -19.74 2.64
CA PRO A 6 13.59 -19.11 2.09
C PRO A 6 13.57 -17.63 2.43
N ARG A 7 13.19 -16.81 1.48
CA ARG A 7 13.19 -15.35 1.66
C ARG A 7 11.84 -14.76 1.30
N HIS A 8 11.45 -13.77 2.07
CA HIS A 8 10.31 -12.92 1.75
C HIS A 8 10.81 -11.61 1.16
N SER A 9 10.12 -11.09 0.17
CA SER A 9 10.29 -9.67 -0.13
C SER A 9 9.35 -8.86 0.75
N VAL A 10 9.73 -7.61 1.01
CA VAL A 10 8.96 -6.69 1.84
C VAL A 10 8.51 -5.54 0.98
N SER A 11 7.22 -5.22 1.04
CA SER A 11 6.64 -4.05 0.40
C SER A 11 6.11 -3.10 1.45
N VAL A 12 6.02 -1.84 1.09
CA VAL A 12 5.47 -0.78 1.93
C VAL A 12 4.37 -0.06 1.15
N ALA A 13 3.32 0.35 1.84
CA ALA A 13 2.22 1.08 1.22
C ALA A 13 1.64 2.09 2.18
N ALA A 14 1.04 3.14 1.62
CA ALA A 14 0.46 4.22 2.39
C ALA A 14 -1.06 4.21 2.30
N ALA A 15 -1.71 4.38 3.45
CA ALA A 15 -3.12 4.71 3.53
C ALA A 15 -3.21 6.21 3.83
N ILE A 16 -3.62 6.97 2.85
CA ILE A 16 -3.72 8.43 2.93
C ILE A 16 -5.20 8.79 2.84
N VAL A 17 -5.73 9.41 3.90
CA VAL A 17 -7.14 9.76 4.02
C VAL A 17 -7.25 11.28 4.03
N ASP A 18 -8.14 11.84 3.20
CA ASP A 18 -8.39 13.27 3.20
C ASP A 18 -9.46 13.67 4.24
N ALA A 19 -9.73 14.97 4.34
CA ALA A 19 -10.70 15.49 5.31
C ALA A 19 -12.13 15.00 5.08
N SER A 20 -12.46 14.55 3.87
CA SER A 20 -13.80 14.01 3.55
C SER A 20 -13.89 12.49 3.69
N GLY A 21 -12.81 11.81 4.11
CA GLY A 21 -12.78 10.36 4.28
C GLY A 21 -12.48 9.60 3.01
N GLN A 22 -12.01 10.28 1.96
CA GLN A 22 -11.57 9.60 0.74
C GLN A 22 -10.14 9.11 0.88
N LEU A 23 -9.83 8.06 0.15
CA LEU A 23 -8.54 7.37 0.20
C LEU A 23 -7.79 7.56 -1.11
N LEU A 24 -6.50 7.88 -1.02
CA LEU A 24 -5.69 8.04 -2.22
C LEU A 24 -5.35 6.68 -2.81
N ALA A 25 -5.56 6.53 -4.10
CA ALA A 25 -5.27 5.30 -4.83
C ALA A 25 -4.54 5.62 -6.13
N VAL A 26 -3.76 4.67 -6.60
CA VAL A 26 -3.04 4.76 -7.86
C VAL A 26 -3.53 3.67 -8.82
N ARG A 27 -3.61 4.01 -10.10
CA ARG A 27 -3.87 3.03 -11.14
C ARG A 27 -2.56 2.74 -11.86
N ARG A 28 -2.14 1.49 -11.82
CA ARG A 28 -0.87 1.07 -12.42
C ARG A 28 -0.92 1.20 -13.94
N ARG A 29 0.14 1.74 -14.50
CA ARG A 29 0.27 1.89 -15.95
C ARG A 29 0.47 0.54 -16.65
N ASP A 30 1.14 -0.39 -15.98
CA ASP A 30 1.50 -1.68 -16.60
C ASP A 30 0.31 -2.65 -16.75
N ASN A 31 -0.62 -2.68 -15.78
CA ASN A 31 -1.73 -3.64 -15.79
C ASN A 31 -3.11 -3.01 -15.57
N GLY A 32 -3.19 -1.71 -15.32
CA GLY A 32 -4.45 -1.00 -15.10
C GLY A 32 -5.12 -1.28 -13.75
N HIS A 33 -4.47 -2.00 -12.84
CA HIS A 33 -5.03 -2.28 -11.53
C HIS A 33 -4.92 -1.08 -10.60
N TRP A 34 -5.94 -0.90 -9.78
CA TRP A 34 -5.94 0.09 -8.72
C TRP A 34 -5.34 -0.49 -7.45
N GLU A 35 -4.47 0.27 -6.81
CA GLU A 35 -3.76 -0.14 -5.59
C GLU A 35 -3.53 1.04 -4.66
N PRO A 36 -3.27 0.79 -3.36
CA PRO A 36 -2.69 1.81 -2.49
C PRO A 36 -1.31 2.23 -3.01
N PRO A 37 -0.90 3.49 -2.84
CA PRO A 37 0.45 3.90 -3.20
C PRO A 37 1.49 3.12 -2.39
N GLY A 38 2.52 2.64 -3.04
CA GLY A 38 3.58 1.89 -2.38
C GLY A 38 4.45 1.12 -3.36
N GLY A 39 5.31 0.28 -2.83
CA GLY A 39 6.18 -0.54 -3.65
C GLY A 39 7.16 -1.35 -2.81
N LYS A 40 8.14 -1.92 -3.49
CA LYS A 40 9.11 -2.81 -2.87
C LYS A 40 10.11 -2.04 -2.02
N LEU A 41 10.33 -2.53 -0.79
CA LEU A 41 11.36 -2.00 0.09
C LEU A 41 12.73 -2.49 -0.37
N GLU A 42 13.70 -1.58 -0.45
CA GLU A 42 15.07 -1.92 -0.79
C GLU A 42 15.86 -2.34 0.46
N LEU A 43 16.88 -3.18 0.27
CA LEU A 43 17.61 -3.79 1.39
C LEU A 43 18.26 -2.76 2.32
N HIS A 44 18.73 -1.65 1.78
CA HIS A 44 19.53 -0.68 2.54
C HIS A 44 18.73 0.52 3.05
N GLU A 45 17.44 0.55 2.83
CA GLU A 45 16.60 1.64 3.34
C GLU A 45 15.77 1.20 4.55
N THR A 46 15.49 2.14 5.44
CA THR A 46 14.56 1.89 6.55
C THR A 46 13.14 1.77 6.00
N ILE A 47 12.26 1.16 6.77
CA ILE A 47 10.87 0.95 6.37
C ILE A 47 10.19 2.28 6.05
N GLN A 48 10.31 3.26 6.95
CA GLN A 48 9.68 4.57 6.77
C GLN A 48 10.29 5.34 5.59
N ALA A 49 11.62 5.29 5.43
CA ALA A 49 12.28 5.96 4.31
C ALA A 49 11.86 5.36 2.97
N GLY A 50 11.73 4.04 2.89
CA GLY A 50 11.25 3.36 1.69
C GLY A 50 9.82 3.74 1.34
N LEU A 51 8.96 3.84 2.35
CA LEU A 51 7.59 4.26 2.16
C LEU A 51 7.51 5.69 1.60
N VAL A 52 8.24 6.61 2.19
CA VAL A 52 8.29 8.02 1.74
C VAL A 52 8.77 8.09 0.29
N ARG A 53 9.81 7.35 -0.06
CA ARG A 53 10.35 7.30 -1.41
C ARG A 53 9.31 6.75 -2.41
N GLU A 54 8.69 5.62 -2.11
CA GLU A 54 7.70 5.00 -3.00
C GLU A 54 6.49 5.90 -3.23
N VAL A 55 5.97 6.53 -2.19
CA VAL A 55 4.83 7.45 -2.33
C VAL A 55 5.20 8.65 -3.22
N ARG A 56 6.39 9.20 -3.03
CA ARG A 56 6.88 10.31 -3.86
C ARG A 56 7.00 9.91 -5.33
N GLU A 57 7.60 8.75 -5.59
CA GLU A 57 7.80 8.26 -6.95
C GLU A 57 6.47 7.97 -7.66
N GLU A 58 5.49 7.42 -6.95
CA GLU A 58 4.21 7.05 -7.55
C GLU A 58 3.21 8.19 -7.64
N THR A 59 3.21 9.10 -6.69
CA THR A 59 2.13 10.11 -6.57
C THR A 59 2.60 11.55 -6.65
N GLY A 60 3.88 11.81 -6.43
CA GLY A 60 4.40 13.18 -6.30
C GLY A 60 4.20 13.81 -4.93
N LEU A 61 3.63 13.07 -3.98
CA LEU A 61 3.36 13.60 -2.64
C LEU A 61 4.51 13.33 -1.69
N GLU A 62 4.72 14.29 -0.78
CA GLU A 62 5.55 14.11 0.39
C GLU A 62 4.65 13.75 1.57
N VAL A 63 4.95 12.63 2.22
CA VAL A 63 4.13 12.13 3.32
C VAL A 63 4.96 11.89 4.57
N GLU A 64 4.27 11.90 5.70
CA GLU A 64 4.81 11.53 7.00
C GLU A 64 4.10 10.25 7.46
N PRO A 65 4.81 9.13 7.57
CA PRO A 65 4.24 7.92 8.14
C PRO A 65 3.89 8.14 9.61
N GLN A 66 2.70 7.66 10.01
CA GLN A 66 2.23 7.81 11.39
C GLN A 66 2.14 6.46 12.08
N ALA A 67 1.10 5.70 11.84
CA ALA A 67 0.87 4.44 12.53
C ALA A 67 0.80 3.29 11.54
N LEU A 68 1.34 2.14 11.93
CA LEU A 68 1.15 0.90 11.18
C LEU A 68 -0.32 0.51 11.28
N SER A 69 -0.99 0.39 10.13
CA SER A 69 -2.41 0.01 10.09
C SER A 69 -2.63 -1.46 9.76
N GLY A 70 -1.66 -2.12 9.14
CA GLY A 70 -1.79 -3.54 8.86
C GLY A 70 -0.56 -4.17 8.27
N VAL A 71 -0.50 -5.49 8.39
CA VAL A 71 0.52 -6.35 7.80
C VAL A 71 -0.19 -7.42 6.97
N TYR A 72 0.23 -7.60 5.74
CA TYR A 72 -0.45 -8.45 4.76
C TYR A 72 0.55 -9.36 4.08
N LYS A 73 0.34 -10.66 4.17
CA LYS A 73 1.22 -11.61 3.49
C LYS A 73 0.54 -12.21 2.27
N ASN A 74 1.16 -12.02 1.11
CA ASN A 74 0.80 -12.75 -0.10
C ASN A 74 1.42 -14.15 0.01
N MET A 75 0.57 -15.15 0.22
CA MET A 75 0.99 -16.53 0.45
C MET A 75 1.54 -17.20 -0.81
N ARG A 76 1.16 -16.70 -1.98
CA ARG A 76 1.63 -17.22 -3.25
C ARG A 76 3.04 -16.77 -3.59
N ARG A 77 3.33 -15.49 -3.33
CA ARG A 77 4.58 -14.86 -3.76
C ARG A 77 5.59 -14.67 -2.65
N GLY A 78 5.21 -14.92 -1.40
CA GLY A 78 6.09 -14.67 -0.26
C GLY A 78 6.43 -13.20 -0.10
N ILE A 79 5.43 -12.33 -0.23
CA ILE A 79 5.58 -10.89 -0.06
C ILE A 79 4.87 -10.49 1.23
N VAL A 80 5.58 -9.80 2.11
CA VAL A 80 5.01 -9.20 3.31
C VAL A 80 4.88 -7.70 3.08
N ALA A 81 3.66 -7.17 3.10
CA ALA A 81 3.39 -5.76 2.91
C ALA A 81 3.05 -5.09 4.23
N LEU A 82 3.71 -3.98 4.50
CA LEU A 82 3.49 -3.14 5.67
C LEU A 82 2.75 -1.90 5.22
N VAL A 83 1.57 -1.65 5.78
CA VAL A 83 0.73 -0.50 5.43
C VAL A 83 0.69 0.48 6.59
N PHE A 84 1.00 1.74 6.30
CA PHE A 84 1.00 2.81 7.29
C PHE A 84 -0.04 3.87 6.94
N ARG A 85 -0.72 4.37 7.95
CA ARG A 85 -1.43 5.64 7.81
C ARG A 85 -0.39 6.73 7.64
N CYS A 86 -0.60 7.59 6.64
CA CYS A 86 0.32 8.68 6.36
C CYS A 86 -0.43 10.01 6.26
N ARG A 87 0.25 11.07 6.65
CA ARG A 87 -0.21 12.44 6.52
C ARG A 87 0.54 13.10 5.38
N ILE A 88 -0.15 13.86 4.54
CA ILE A 88 0.48 14.66 3.49
C ILE A 88 1.14 15.87 4.12
N ILE A 89 2.42 16.09 3.83
CA ILE A 89 3.18 17.25 4.30
C ILE A 89 3.68 18.13 3.16
N GLY A 90 3.45 17.76 1.92
CA GLY A 90 3.82 18.56 0.77
C GLY A 90 3.50 17.89 -0.55
N GLY A 91 3.69 18.62 -1.64
CA GLY A 91 3.47 18.11 -2.98
C GLY A 91 2.00 18.11 -3.40
N GLU A 92 1.78 17.68 -4.62
CA GLU A 92 0.45 17.56 -5.23
C GLU A 92 0.33 16.18 -5.88
N PRO A 93 -0.83 15.49 -5.76
CA PRO A 93 -1.01 14.21 -6.45
C PRO A 93 -0.98 14.41 -7.96
N ARG A 94 -0.22 13.60 -8.66
CA ARG A 94 -0.12 13.68 -10.11
C ARG A 94 0.22 12.31 -10.71
N PRO A 95 -0.17 12.07 -11.99
CA PRO A 95 0.29 10.90 -12.71
C PRO A 95 1.82 10.87 -12.77
N THR A 96 2.39 9.69 -12.80
CA THR A 96 3.82 9.47 -12.83
C THR A 96 4.16 8.41 -13.86
N ARG A 97 5.43 8.03 -13.92
CA ARG A 97 5.91 6.98 -14.80
C ARG A 97 5.24 5.63 -14.51
N GLU A 98 4.96 5.34 -13.25
CA GLU A 98 4.38 4.06 -12.80
C GLU A 98 2.87 4.11 -12.66
N ALA A 99 2.31 5.27 -12.35
CA ALA A 99 0.88 5.47 -12.11
C ALA A 99 0.26 6.33 -13.19
N GLU A 100 -0.65 5.76 -13.99
CA GLU A 100 -1.35 6.52 -15.02
C GLU A 100 -2.43 7.42 -14.43
N GLN A 101 -2.96 7.09 -13.25
CA GLN A 101 -3.91 7.90 -12.51
C GLN A 101 -3.59 7.87 -11.02
N VAL A 102 -3.80 9.01 -10.38
CA VAL A 102 -3.73 9.16 -8.92
C VAL A 102 -5.03 9.84 -8.52
N SER A 103 -5.86 9.16 -7.76
CA SER A 103 -7.22 9.63 -7.49
C SER A 103 -7.63 9.42 -6.05
N TRP A 104 -8.51 10.30 -5.58
CA TRP A 104 -9.19 10.12 -4.30
C TRP A 104 -10.43 9.27 -4.53
N LEU A 105 -10.55 8.17 -3.81
CA LEU A 105 -11.67 7.24 -3.92
C LEU A 105 -12.43 7.17 -2.60
N SER A 106 -13.75 7.05 -2.69
CA SER A 106 -14.55 6.73 -1.51
C SER A 106 -14.30 5.29 -1.08
N PRO A 107 -14.62 4.90 0.18
CA PRO A 107 -14.52 3.51 0.58
C PRO A 107 -15.30 2.55 -0.33
N ASP A 108 -16.46 2.95 -0.84
CA ASP A 108 -17.24 2.11 -1.76
C ASP A 108 -16.52 1.94 -3.11
N GLU A 109 -15.94 3.01 -3.62
CA GLU A 109 -15.13 2.94 -4.85
C GLU A 109 -13.89 2.06 -4.68
N VAL A 110 -13.26 2.10 -3.52
CA VAL A 110 -12.13 1.20 -3.20
C VAL A 110 -12.57 -0.24 -3.29
N ARG A 111 -13.73 -0.59 -2.72
CA ARG A 111 -14.28 -1.95 -2.79
C ARG A 111 -14.58 -2.38 -4.22
N ASP A 112 -15.11 -1.46 -5.02
CA ASP A 112 -15.53 -1.77 -6.39
C ASP A 112 -14.35 -1.88 -7.37
N LEU A 113 -13.32 -1.07 -7.18
CA LEU A 113 -12.21 -0.94 -8.13
C LEU A 113 -11.01 -1.81 -7.82
N MET A 114 -10.82 -2.22 -6.57
CA MET A 114 -9.66 -3.00 -6.15
C MET A 114 -10.04 -4.45 -5.85
N ASP A 115 -9.10 -5.35 -6.11
CA ASP A 115 -9.21 -6.71 -5.58
C ASP A 115 -9.23 -6.68 -4.06
N GLU A 116 -9.93 -7.61 -3.44
CA GLU A 116 -10.10 -7.65 -1.99
C GLU A 116 -8.78 -7.57 -1.23
N ALA A 117 -7.76 -8.27 -1.72
CA ALA A 117 -6.43 -8.28 -1.10
C ALA A 117 -5.82 -6.87 -0.99
N TYR A 118 -6.15 -5.97 -1.90
CA TYR A 118 -5.63 -4.60 -1.90
C TYR A 118 -6.61 -3.61 -1.28
N ALA A 119 -7.91 -3.76 -1.55
CA ALA A 119 -8.94 -2.92 -0.94
C ALA A 119 -8.88 -2.95 0.58
N THR A 120 -8.66 -4.13 1.15
CA THR A 120 -8.58 -4.33 2.60
C THR A 120 -7.49 -3.51 3.25
N ARG A 121 -6.37 -3.27 2.54
CA ARG A 121 -5.26 -2.46 3.06
C ARG A 121 -5.69 -1.02 3.37
N LEU A 122 -6.54 -0.45 2.54
CA LEU A 122 -7.07 0.89 2.76
C LEU A 122 -8.24 0.89 3.75
N LEU A 123 -9.12 -0.08 3.65
CA LEU A 123 -10.31 -0.15 4.51
C LEU A 123 -9.94 -0.42 5.97
N ASP A 124 -8.95 -1.28 6.22
CA ASP A 124 -8.45 -1.53 7.58
C ASP A 124 -7.88 -0.25 8.21
N ALA A 125 -7.28 0.61 7.41
CA ALA A 125 -6.70 1.85 7.89
C ALA A 125 -7.75 2.84 8.42
N LEU A 126 -9.01 2.67 8.06
CA LEU A 126 -10.13 3.48 8.55
C LEU A 126 -10.64 2.99 9.91
N GLN A 127 -10.24 1.81 10.34
CA GLN A 127 -10.71 1.22 11.59
C GLN A 127 -9.79 1.61 12.74
N PRO A 128 -10.36 1.94 13.92
CA PRO A 128 -9.54 2.17 15.12
C PRO A 128 -9.02 0.84 15.66
N GLY A 129 -8.01 0.91 16.51
CA GLY A 129 -7.48 -0.25 17.20
C GLY A 129 -6.14 -0.72 16.65
N PRO A 130 -5.71 -1.95 17.02
CA PRO A 130 -4.42 -2.48 16.63
C PRO A 130 -4.35 -2.74 15.12
N ALA A 131 -3.12 -2.86 14.61
CA ALA A 131 -2.88 -3.15 13.21
C ALA A 131 -3.50 -4.50 12.82
N ALA A 132 -4.13 -4.55 11.65
CA ALA A 132 -4.66 -5.78 11.10
C ALA A 132 -3.52 -6.71 10.68
N ILE A 133 -3.73 -8.02 10.79
CA ILE A 133 -2.78 -9.03 10.30
C ILE A 133 -3.57 -9.99 9.42
N ARG A 134 -3.23 -10.03 8.13
CA ARG A 134 -4.01 -10.81 7.16
C ARG A 134 -3.12 -11.57 6.19
N ALA A 135 -3.67 -12.65 5.63
CA ALA A 135 -3.05 -13.40 4.54
C ALA A 135 -3.98 -13.37 3.33
N HIS A 136 -3.39 -13.44 2.14
CA HIS A 136 -4.15 -13.46 0.88
C HIS A 136 -3.39 -14.24 -0.19
N ASP A 137 -4.07 -14.51 -1.30
CA ASP A 137 -3.51 -15.25 -2.44
C ASP A 137 -3.13 -14.34 -3.63
N GLY A 138 -3.19 -13.04 -3.44
CA GLY A 138 -2.98 -12.03 -4.48
C GLY A 138 -4.28 -11.41 -4.97
N LEU A 139 -5.41 -12.02 -4.72
CA LEU A 139 -6.74 -11.53 -5.11
C LEU A 139 -7.68 -11.46 -3.91
N SER A 140 -7.80 -12.53 -3.16
CA SER A 140 -8.76 -12.68 -2.08
C SER A 140 -8.08 -12.96 -0.75
N LEU A 141 -8.73 -12.55 0.33
CA LEU A 141 -8.27 -12.88 1.67
C LEU A 141 -8.39 -14.37 1.94
N LEU A 142 -7.46 -14.89 2.72
CA LEU A 142 -7.44 -16.28 3.16
C LEU A 142 -7.69 -16.33 4.67
N PRO A 143 -8.21 -17.47 5.17
CA PRO A 143 -8.30 -17.68 6.61
C PRO A 143 -6.94 -17.59 7.29
N THR A 144 -6.90 -17.03 8.48
CA THR A 144 -5.67 -16.91 9.28
C THR A 144 -5.83 -17.55 10.64
#